data_50dd2a6b46c42ea330cadde60d16310e
#
_entry.id   50dd2a6b46c42ea330cadde60d16310e
#
_cell.length_a   1.000
_cell.length_b   1.000
_cell.length_c   1.000
_cell.angle_alpha   90.00
_cell.angle_beta   90.00
_cell.angle_gamma   90.00
#
_symmetry.space_group_name_H-M   'P 1'
#
loop_
_entity.id
_entity.type
_entity.pdbx_description
1 polymer ?
#
loop_
_entity_poly.entity_id
_entity_poly.type
_entity_poly.pdbx_seq_one_letter_code
_entity_poly.pdbx_strand_id
1 'polypeptide(L)'
;MTDSRAAELGTKTTHDPETAASQQSALRTALAGLIGNVLEWFDFAVYGYFASDIGHQFFPQNSAAAQQLLTFGVFALGFFARPVGSLVLGAVGDRIGRRALLTLSIMLMGCATLMLGLLPTYAQIGVAAPLLLMLMRVIQGFSLGGEFTGSMVYTTEKSSPLMRGLVSSSTAAGTTIGFILGSGTAWLVNASLPADQVDLWGWRIPFVGSVVFLIVGYLLRRGISETAEGLKAAAARPPLLPSLFADWLPIVQTFGIVAMTNAAYYVTFTYAVERRKTLAPTDGQVFLLANTLVLFVVLFSKPLGGWLSDKLGRRKMMLGLNVVMLSVIYVALKGMMFGSPMGFVLGQSLMAVPIGMALGLQGAMVVEIFPLRTRVTSMSFAYSVTLALAGGLAPFVSSWLIDHFANPLVPAYYIMAYGLIGLAIMWPMSETNARALDR
;
A
#
# COMPACT_ATOMS: atom_id res chain seq x y z
N MET A 1 -60.77 33.01 25.77
CA MET A 1 -59.95 33.43 24.62
C MET A 1 -58.70 32.56 24.66
N THR A 2 -58.90 31.37 24.23
CA THR A 2 -57.94 30.26 24.07
C THR A 2 -57.91 29.95 22.57
N ASP A 3 -56.80 29.36 22.11
CA ASP A 3 -56.53 28.89 20.77
C ASP A 3 -55.88 29.90 19.79
N SER A 4 -54.56 29.80 19.73
CA SER A 4 -53.81 30.01 18.47
C SER A 4 -52.30 29.84 18.68
N ARG A 5 -51.80 28.64 19.05
CA ARG A 5 -50.32 28.34 19.02
C ARG A 5 -50.04 26.84 18.88
N ALA A 6 -50.69 26.17 17.98
CA ALA A 6 -50.45 24.74 17.75
C ALA A 6 -50.52 24.41 16.25
N ALA A 7 -49.76 25.10 15.42
CA ALA A 7 -49.63 24.74 14.00
C ALA A 7 -48.39 25.36 13.36
N GLU A 8 -47.19 24.93 13.73
CA GLU A 8 -45.96 25.15 12.91
C GLU A 8 -44.79 24.26 13.40
N LEU A 9 -45.02 22.98 13.42
CA LEU A 9 -43.92 21.97 13.50
C LEU A 9 -44.09 20.97 12.35
N GLY A 10 -44.18 21.52 11.15
CA GLY A 10 -43.98 20.77 9.92
C GLY A 10 -42.52 20.82 9.56
N THR A 11 -41.74 19.90 10.07
CA THR A 11 -40.34 19.67 9.58
C THR A 11 -40.42 19.21 8.13
N LYS A 12 -40.45 20.16 7.20
CA LYS A 12 -40.09 19.90 5.81
C LYS A 12 -38.60 19.58 5.81
N THR A 13 -38.25 18.30 5.75
CA THR A 13 -36.96 17.84 5.25
C THR A 13 -36.91 18.22 3.75
N THR A 14 -36.63 19.48 3.47
CA THR A 14 -36.26 19.91 2.13
C THR A 14 -34.94 19.25 1.81
N HIS A 15 -34.97 18.21 0.98
CA HIS A 15 -33.80 17.74 0.25
C HIS A 15 -33.32 18.91 -0.63
N ASP A 16 -32.38 19.67 -0.10
CA ASP A 16 -31.76 20.77 -0.81
C ASP A 16 -30.95 20.19 -1.99
N PRO A 17 -31.26 20.47 -3.25
CA PRO A 17 -30.57 19.89 -4.41
C PRO A 17 -29.06 20.19 -4.39
N GLU A 18 -28.63 21.31 -3.80
CA GLU A 18 -27.24 21.70 -3.65
C GLU A 18 -26.48 20.80 -2.66
N THR A 19 -27.12 20.40 -1.56
CA THR A 19 -26.53 19.47 -0.59
C THR A 19 -26.41 18.08 -1.17
N ALA A 20 -27.37 17.61 -1.95
CA ALA A 20 -27.33 16.32 -2.63
C ALA A 20 -26.25 16.30 -3.74
N ALA A 21 -26.11 17.36 -4.52
CA ALA A 21 -25.06 17.48 -5.55
C ALA A 21 -23.65 17.53 -4.91
N SER A 22 -23.48 18.24 -3.80
CA SER A 22 -22.23 18.30 -3.02
C SER A 22 -21.85 16.94 -2.45
N GLN A 23 -22.81 16.20 -1.88
CA GLN A 23 -22.58 14.85 -1.35
C GLN A 23 -22.23 13.84 -2.45
N GLN A 24 -22.88 13.90 -3.63
CA GLN A 24 -22.54 13.06 -4.77
C GLN A 24 -21.12 13.34 -5.29
N SER A 25 -20.72 14.61 -5.34
CA SER A 25 -19.36 15.01 -5.75
C SER A 25 -18.30 14.47 -4.77
N ALA A 26 -18.55 14.59 -3.46
CA ALA A 26 -17.66 14.07 -2.43
C ALA A 26 -17.53 12.54 -2.48
N LEU A 27 -18.64 11.82 -2.66
CA LEU A 27 -18.65 10.36 -2.80
C LEU A 27 -17.87 9.90 -4.04
N ARG A 28 -18.07 10.55 -5.19
CA ARG A 28 -17.32 10.25 -6.42
C ARG A 28 -15.81 10.45 -6.25
N THR A 29 -15.40 11.52 -5.59
CA THR A 29 -14.00 11.81 -5.30
C THR A 29 -13.38 10.76 -4.38
N ALA A 30 -14.12 10.35 -3.34
CA ALA A 30 -13.67 9.29 -2.43
C ALA A 30 -13.54 7.92 -3.12
N LEU A 31 -14.53 7.55 -3.96
CA LEU A 31 -14.50 6.32 -4.75
C LEU A 31 -13.37 6.32 -5.79
N ALA A 32 -13.11 7.44 -6.44
CA ALA A 32 -12.02 7.56 -7.40
C ALA A 32 -10.64 7.38 -6.74
N GLY A 33 -10.45 7.92 -5.53
CA GLY A 33 -9.24 7.69 -4.73
C GLY A 33 -9.11 6.25 -4.24
N LEU A 34 -10.22 5.65 -3.78
CA LEU A 34 -10.24 4.25 -3.35
C LEU A 34 -9.86 3.29 -4.48
N ILE A 35 -10.45 3.48 -5.68
CA ILE A 35 -10.17 2.61 -6.84
C ILE A 35 -8.75 2.79 -7.32
N GLY A 36 -8.18 3.99 -7.29
CA GLY A 36 -6.77 4.21 -7.59
C GLY A 36 -5.86 3.41 -6.65
N ASN A 37 -6.11 3.48 -5.33
CA ASN A 37 -5.39 2.70 -4.35
C ASN A 37 -5.57 1.18 -4.55
N VAL A 38 -6.79 0.72 -4.86
CA VAL A 38 -7.05 -0.71 -5.10
C VAL A 38 -6.26 -1.20 -6.32
N LEU A 39 -6.26 -0.46 -7.44
CA LEU A 39 -5.49 -0.82 -8.63
C LEU A 39 -3.99 -0.89 -8.33
N GLU A 40 -3.46 0.13 -7.63
CA GLU A 40 -2.06 0.20 -7.23
C GLU A 40 -1.63 -1.07 -6.49
N TRP A 41 -2.33 -1.38 -5.42
CA TRP A 41 -1.94 -2.48 -4.53
C TRP A 41 -2.30 -3.86 -5.09
N PHE A 42 -3.31 -3.94 -5.96
CA PHE A 42 -3.60 -5.13 -6.76
C PHE A 42 -2.42 -5.51 -7.65
N ASP A 43 -1.87 -4.55 -8.40
CA ASP A 43 -0.75 -4.79 -9.30
C ASP A 43 0.50 -5.28 -8.56
N PHE A 44 0.86 -4.62 -7.44
CA PHE A 44 1.97 -5.05 -6.61
C PHE A 44 1.75 -6.44 -6.01
N ALA A 45 0.54 -6.73 -5.55
CA ALA A 45 0.19 -8.04 -5.00
C ALA A 45 0.31 -9.14 -6.05
N VAL A 46 -0.30 -8.96 -7.23
CA VAL A 46 -0.27 -9.92 -8.34
C VAL A 46 1.15 -10.23 -8.75
N TYR A 47 1.98 -9.21 -8.94
CA TYR A 47 3.39 -9.44 -9.29
C TYR A 47 4.12 -10.26 -8.23
N GLY A 48 3.88 -9.97 -6.95
CA GLY A 48 4.49 -10.73 -5.85
C GLY A 48 4.06 -12.19 -5.82
N TYR A 49 2.79 -12.49 -6.13
CA TYR A 49 2.24 -13.86 -6.11
C TYR A 49 2.57 -14.69 -7.36
N PHE A 50 3.02 -14.05 -8.43
CA PHE A 50 3.52 -14.71 -9.63
C PHE A 50 5.01 -14.49 -9.84
N ALA A 51 5.76 -14.13 -8.79
CA ALA A 51 7.18 -13.81 -8.91
C ALA A 51 8.01 -14.98 -9.46
N SER A 52 7.69 -16.22 -9.11
CA SER A 52 8.33 -17.42 -9.64
C SER A 52 8.05 -17.60 -11.11
N ASP A 53 6.76 -17.53 -11.50
CA ASP A 53 6.32 -17.71 -12.88
C ASP A 53 6.93 -16.63 -13.79
N ILE A 54 6.96 -15.37 -13.33
CA ILE A 54 7.63 -14.26 -14.03
C ILE A 54 9.15 -14.52 -14.11
N GLY A 55 9.76 -15.01 -13.03
CA GLY A 55 11.18 -15.35 -12.98
C GLY A 55 11.58 -16.37 -14.05
N HIS A 56 10.79 -17.42 -14.24
CA HIS A 56 11.01 -18.43 -15.27
C HIS A 56 10.93 -17.86 -16.70
N GLN A 57 9.99 -16.97 -16.94
CA GLN A 57 9.74 -16.41 -18.26
C GLN A 57 10.73 -15.31 -18.68
N PHE A 58 11.25 -14.54 -17.70
CA PHE A 58 12.11 -13.38 -17.99
C PHE A 58 13.59 -13.60 -17.66
N PHE A 59 13.93 -14.57 -16.80
CA PHE A 59 15.29 -14.88 -16.37
C PHE A 59 15.67 -16.37 -16.51
N PRO A 60 15.31 -17.07 -17.62
CA PRO A 60 15.43 -18.53 -17.72
C PRO A 60 16.85 -19.07 -17.66
N GLN A 61 17.86 -18.24 -17.92
CA GLN A 61 19.27 -18.64 -17.92
C GLN A 61 19.88 -18.70 -16.50
N ASN A 62 19.10 -18.35 -15.46
CA ASN A 62 19.56 -18.29 -14.09
C ASN A 62 19.05 -19.48 -13.26
N SER A 63 19.71 -19.79 -12.16
CA SER A 63 19.19 -20.75 -11.18
C SER A 63 17.84 -20.25 -10.59
N ALA A 64 17.00 -21.15 -10.08
CA ALA A 64 15.72 -20.80 -9.50
C ALA A 64 15.84 -19.74 -8.37
N ALA A 65 16.88 -19.82 -7.54
CA ALA A 65 17.17 -18.82 -6.52
C ALA A 65 17.51 -17.46 -7.14
N ALA A 66 18.34 -17.41 -8.18
CA ALA A 66 18.68 -16.17 -8.87
C ALA A 66 17.48 -15.59 -9.63
N GLN A 67 16.63 -16.43 -10.23
CA GLN A 67 15.37 -15.98 -10.86
C GLN A 67 14.45 -15.27 -9.86
N GLN A 68 14.24 -15.88 -8.69
CA GLN A 68 13.43 -15.32 -7.63
C GLN A 68 14.02 -14.00 -7.12
N LEU A 69 15.34 -13.97 -6.89
CA LEU A 69 16.05 -12.77 -6.44
C LEU A 69 15.92 -11.62 -7.45
N LEU A 70 16.19 -11.89 -8.74
CA LEU A 70 16.06 -10.89 -9.81
C LEU A 70 14.62 -10.37 -9.92
N THR A 71 13.64 -11.25 -9.85
CA THR A 71 12.22 -10.86 -9.93
C THR A 71 11.81 -9.97 -8.76
N PHE A 72 12.24 -10.29 -7.53
CA PHE A 72 12.00 -9.40 -6.39
C PHE A 72 12.85 -8.12 -6.43
N GLY A 73 14.02 -8.15 -7.10
CA GLY A 73 14.79 -6.94 -7.42
C GLY A 73 14.01 -6.00 -8.33
N VAL A 74 13.40 -6.53 -9.38
CA VAL A 74 12.51 -5.76 -10.28
C VAL A 74 11.25 -5.26 -9.55
N PHE A 75 10.70 -6.05 -8.64
CA PHE A 75 9.63 -5.60 -7.73
C PHE A 75 10.04 -4.36 -6.93
N ALA A 76 11.23 -4.39 -6.33
CA ALA A 76 11.76 -3.28 -5.55
C ALA A 76 11.98 -2.01 -6.39
N LEU A 77 12.38 -2.13 -7.68
CA LEU A 77 12.57 -0.98 -8.58
C LEU A 77 11.28 -0.13 -8.68
N GLY A 78 10.11 -0.75 -8.71
CA GLY A 78 8.83 -0.03 -8.68
C GLY A 78 8.69 0.87 -7.46
N PHE A 79 9.13 0.41 -6.29
CA PHE A 79 9.10 1.22 -5.07
C PHE A 79 10.14 2.33 -5.07
N PHE A 80 11.34 2.10 -5.60
CA PHE A 80 12.38 3.13 -5.72
C PHE A 80 12.04 4.22 -6.73
N ALA A 81 11.21 3.93 -7.73
CA ALA A 81 10.72 4.94 -8.66
C ALA A 81 9.70 5.91 -8.03
N ARG A 82 9.02 5.53 -6.93
CA ARG A 82 7.96 6.34 -6.28
C ARG A 82 8.45 7.69 -5.76
N PRO A 83 9.56 7.80 -5.00
CA PRO A 83 10.07 9.10 -4.58
C PRO A 83 10.32 10.06 -5.74
N VAL A 84 10.92 9.56 -6.82
CA VAL A 84 11.17 10.36 -8.03
C VAL A 84 9.85 10.77 -8.69
N GLY A 85 8.91 9.83 -8.82
CA GLY A 85 7.57 10.08 -9.34
C GLY A 85 6.83 11.15 -8.54
N SER A 86 6.91 11.11 -7.19
CA SER A 86 6.24 12.09 -6.33
C SER A 86 6.75 13.52 -6.56
N LEU A 87 8.04 13.68 -6.84
CA LEU A 87 8.65 14.97 -7.12
C LEU A 87 8.27 15.51 -8.50
N VAL A 88 8.40 14.67 -9.52
CA VAL A 88 8.16 15.07 -10.91
C VAL A 88 6.67 15.27 -11.16
N LEU A 89 5.83 14.29 -10.80
CA LEU A 89 4.39 14.39 -10.98
C LEU A 89 3.77 15.47 -10.10
N GLY A 90 4.33 15.72 -8.91
CA GLY A 90 3.94 16.87 -8.10
C GLY A 90 4.13 18.18 -8.85
N ALA A 91 5.32 18.41 -9.43
CA ALA A 91 5.63 19.60 -10.22
C ALA A 91 4.80 19.70 -11.51
N VAL A 92 4.51 18.57 -12.16
CA VAL A 92 3.61 18.51 -13.33
C VAL A 92 2.19 18.87 -12.92
N GLY A 93 1.68 18.31 -11.82
CA GLY A 93 0.33 18.58 -11.32
C GLY A 93 0.10 20.05 -10.98
N ASP A 94 1.15 20.75 -10.51
CA ASP A 94 1.08 22.18 -10.25
C ASP A 94 0.86 23.01 -11.53
N ARG A 95 1.25 22.47 -12.70
CA ARG A 95 1.09 23.14 -14.01
C ARG A 95 -0.19 22.75 -14.74
N ILE A 96 -0.53 21.47 -14.73
CA ILE A 96 -1.67 20.93 -15.51
C ILE A 96 -2.97 20.80 -14.70
N GLY A 97 -2.90 21.02 -13.36
CA GLY A 97 -4.03 20.87 -12.45
C GLY A 97 -4.15 19.46 -11.85
N ARG A 98 -4.87 19.39 -10.72
CA ARG A 98 -4.99 18.17 -9.91
C ARG A 98 -5.76 17.05 -10.63
N ARG A 99 -6.84 17.40 -11.34
CA ARG A 99 -7.63 16.45 -12.11
C ARG A 99 -6.82 15.79 -13.22
N ALA A 100 -6.09 16.60 -13.99
CA ALA A 100 -5.27 16.12 -15.09
C ALA A 100 -4.13 15.22 -14.56
N LEU A 101 -3.50 15.60 -13.45
CA LEU A 101 -2.49 14.79 -12.77
C LEU A 101 -3.02 13.41 -12.35
N LEU A 102 -4.16 13.37 -11.65
CA LEU A 102 -4.77 12.12 -11.18
C LEU A 102 -5.17 11.21 -12.36
N THR A 103 -5.63 11.81 -13.46
CA THR A 103 -5.97 11.05 -14.69
C THR A 103 -4.71 10.52 -15.35
N LEU A 104 -3.65 11.33 -15.47
CA LEU A 104 -2.37 10.91 -16.02
C LEU A 104 -1.75 9.76 -15.21
N SER A 105 -1.78 9.87 -13.87
CA SER A 105 -1.25 8.86 -12.95
C SER A 105 -1.92 7.49 -13.18
N ILE A 106 -3.26 7.43 -13.17
CA ILE A 106 -3.96 6.15 -13.37
C ILE A 106 -3.78 5.59 -14.78
N MET A 107 -3.68 6.46 -15.80
CA MET A 107 -3.43 6.03 -17.17
C MET A 107 -2.02 5.43 -17.31
N LEU A 108 -1.00 6.11 -16.77
CA LEU A 108 0.38 5.60 -16.80
C LEU A 108 0.47 4.24 -16.11
N MET A 109 -0.10 4.14 -14.91
CA MET A 109 -0.09 2.89 -14.14
C MET A 109 -0.84 1.78 -14.86
N GLY A 110 -2.10 2.01 -15.22
CA GLY A 110 -2.94 0.98 -15.82
C GLY A 110 -2.43 0.52 -17.17
N CYS A 111 -1.91 1.45 -18.01
CA CYS A 111 -1.26 1.09 -19.27
C CYS A 111 0.01 0.26 -19.03
N ALA A 112 0.86 0.65 -18.08
CA ALA A 112 2.06 -0.13 -17.75
C ALA A 112 1.72 -1.53 -17.19
N THR A 113 0.66 -1.65 -16.39
CA THR A 113 0.17 -2.94 -15.88
C THR A 113 -0.35 -3.83 -17.00
N LEU A 114 -1.16 -3.28 -17.90
CA LEU A 114 -1.66 -4.00 -19.07
C LEU A 114 -0.50 -4.45 -19.97
N MET A 115 0.43 -3.54 -20.27
CA MET A 115 1.60 -3.84 -21.09
C MET A 115 2.49 -4.91 -20.47
N LEU A 116 2.64 -4.93 -19.12
CA LEU A 116 3.38 -5.97 -18.42
C LEU A 116 2.79 -7.36 -18.70
N GLY A 117 1.45 -7.50 -18.68
CA GLY A 117 0.77 -8.74 -19.03
C GLY A 117 0.93 -9.15 -20.50
N LEU A 118 1.25 -8.20 -21.40
CA LEU A 118 1.41 -8.43 -22.83
C LEU A 118 2.89 -8.54 -23.26
N LEU A 119 3.84 -8.38 -22.33
CA LEU A 119 5.27 -8.42 -22.66
C LEU A 119 5.66 -9.77 -23.30
N PRO A 120 6.47 -9.73 -24.37
CA PRO A 120 7.11 -10.93 -24.89
C PRO A 120 8.14 -11.47 -23.89
N THR A 121 8.32 -12.80 -23.86
CA THR A 121 9.23 -13.49 -22.95
C THR A 121 10.67 -13.43 -23.42
N TYR A 122 11.60 -13.86 -22.55
CA TYR A 122 13.01 -14.00 -22.91
C TYR A 122 13.23 -14.92 -24.12
N ALA A 123 12.45 -15.98 -24.25
CA ALA A 123 12.52 -16.90 -25.40
C ALA A 123 12.18 -16.23 -26.74
N GLN A 124 11.39 -15.17 -26.74
CA GLN A 124 10.96 -14.45 -27.93
C GLN A 124 11.89 -13.30 -28.32
N ILE A 125 12.37 -12.50 -27.36
CA ILE A 125 13.13 -11.27 -27.62
C ILE A 125 14.45 -11.16 -26.83
N GLY A 126 14.86 -12.23 -26.15
CA GLY A 126 16.13 -12.27 -25.42
C GLY A 126 16.20 -11.23 -24.29
N VAL A 127 17.36 -10.60 -24.13
CA VAL A 127 17.65 -9.63 -23.04
C VAL A 127 16.73 -8.41 -23.06
N ALA A 128 16.07 -8.10 -24.16
CA ALA A 128 15.09 -7.01 -24.20
C ALA A 128 13.87 -7.27 -23.29
N ALA A 129 13.50 -8.53 -23.06
CA ALA A 129 12.36 -8.88 -22.22
C ALA A 129 12.51 -8.40 -20.76
N PRO A 130 13.59 -8.75 -20.01
CA PRO A 130 13.76 -8.25 -18.65
C PRO A 130 13.95 -6.72 -18.60
N LEU A 131 14.55 -6.09 -19.60
CA LEU A 131 14.67 -4.63 -19.65
C LEU A 131 13.31 -3.95 -19.80
N LEU A 132 12.41 -4.49 -20.63
CA LEU A 132 11.04 -3.99 -20.75
C LEU A 132 10.25 -4.24 -19.47
N LEU A 133 10.43 -5.39 -18.79
CA LEU A 133 9.82 -5.67 -17.49
C LEU A 133 10.23 -4.62 -16.45
N MET A 134 11.54 -4.33 -16.36
CA MET A 134 12.06 -3.26 -15.48
C MET A 134 11.46 -1.90 -15.82
N LEU A 135 11.40 -1.56 -17.11
CA LEU A 135 10.83 -0.29 -17.58
C LEU A 135 9.35 -0.16 -17.14
N MET A 136 8.53 -1.20 -17.34
CA MET A 136 7.13 -1.18 -16.91
C MET A 136 7.05 -0.97 -15.39
N ARG A 137 7.88 -1.62 -14.60
CA ARG A 137 7.93 -1.45 -13.15
C ARG A 137 8.33 -0.05 -12.71
N VAL A 138 9.30 0.56 -13.39
CA VAL A 138 9.69 1.95 -13.14
C VAL A 138 8.53 2.90 -13.47
N ILE A 139 7.84 2.72 -14.61
CA ILE A 139 6.68 3.55 -14.98
C ILE A 139 5.55 3.40 -13.96
N GLN A 140 5.22 2.18 -13.53
CA GLN A 140 4.23 1.92 -12.50
C GLN A 140 4.57 2.65 -11.20
N GLY A 141 5.78 2.45 -10.68
CA GLY A 141 6.23 3.11 -9.46
C GLY A 141 6.25 4.63 -9.58
N PHE A 142 6.74 5.16 -10.69
CA PHE A 142 6.77 6.60 -10.97
C PHE A 142 5.37 7.21 -10.95
N SER A 143 4.37 6.53 -11.54
CA SER A 143 3.00 7.03 -11.62
C SER A 143 2.31 7.20 -10.26
N LEU A 144 2.77 6.49 -9.23
CA LEU A 144 2.15 6.41 -7.90
C LEU A 144 2.65 7.46 -6.89
N GLY A 145 3.58 8.31 -7.30
CA GLY A 145 4.25 9.23 -6.41
C GLY A 145 3.35 10.31 -5.81
N GLY A 146 2.64 9.99 -4.73
CA GLY A 146 1.92 10.98 -3.93
C GLY A 146 0.40 10.82 -3.85
N GLU A 147 -0.21 9.92 -4.62
CA GLU A 147 -1.67 9.71 -4.59
C GLU A 147 -2.12 9.14 -3.24
N PHE A 148 -1.47 8.08 -2.79
CA PHE A 148 -1.78 7.43 -1.51
C PHE A 148 -1.56 8.35 -0.32
N THR A 149 -0.42 9.03 -0.26
CA THR A 149 -0.09 9.99 0.82
C THR A 149 -0.97 11.22 0.78
N GLY A 150 -1.32 11.71 -0.40
CA GLY A 150 -2.30 12.81 -0.57
C GLY A 150 -3.68 12.45 -0.04
N SER A 151 -4.14 11.20 -0.23
CA SER A 151 -5.38 10.69 0.35
C SER A 151 -5.32 10.62 1.88
N MET A 152 -4.19 10.19 2.45
CA MET A 152 -3.99 10.18 3.91
C MET A 152 -4.07 11.58 4.50
N VAL A 153 -3.39 12.56 3.90
CA VAL A 153 -3.44 13.96 4.34
C VAL A 153 -4.87 14.48 4.28
N TYR A 154 -5.54 14.32 3.14
CA TYR A 154 -6.91 14.79 2.95
C TYR A 154 -7.89 14.21 3.99
N THR A 155 -7.87 12.90 4.19
CA THR A 155 -8.78 12.23 5.14
C THR A 155 -8.50 12.62 6.58
N THR A 156 -7.23 12.79 6.95
CA THR A 156 -6.82 13.18 8.31
C THR A 156 -7.15 14.64 8.60
N GLU A 157 -6.93 15.56 7.66
CA GLU A 157 -7.21 17.00 7.84
C GLU A 157 -8.71 17.31 7.89
N LYS A 158 -9.53 16.56 7.14
CA LYS A 158 -11.00 16.73 7.14
C LYS A 158 -11.69 16.05 8.32
N SER A 159 -10.95 15.25 9.12
CA SER A 159 -11.51 14.52 10.25
C SER A 159 -11.51 15.35 11.53
N SER A 160 -12.49 15.07 12.40
CA SER A 160 -12.45 15.54 13.79
C SER A 160 -11.17 15.05 14.50
N PRO A 161 -10.52 15.88 15.34
CA PRO A 161 -9.33 15.49 16.09
C PRO A 161 -9.47 14.17 16.89
N LEU A 162 -10.69 13.86 17.34
CA LEU A 162 -11.00 12.66 18.12
C LEU A 162 -11.22 11.40 17.30
N MET A 163 -11.30 11.49 15.97
CA MET A 163 -11.61 10.38 15.06
C MET A 163 -10.63 10.25 13.89
N ARG A 164 -9.52 10.97 13.91
CA ARG A 164 -8.54 10.98 12.82
C ARG A 164 -7.98 9.60 12.50
N GLY A 165 -7.68 8.82 13.54
CA GLY A 165 -7.16 7.46 13.37
C GLY A 165 -8.16 6.56 12.68
N LEU A 166 -9.41 6.55 13.15
CA LEU A 166 -10.48 5.77 12.54
C LEU A 166 -10.71 6.18 11.08
N VAL A 167 -10.83 7.48 10.82
CA VAL A 167 -11.10 7.98 9.45
C VAL A 167 -9.91 7.76 8.52
N SER A 168 -8.68 8.01 8.98
CA SER A 168 -7.46 7.76 8.20
C SER A 168 -7.28 6.28 7.86
N SER A 169 -7.76 5.36 8.72
CA SER A 169 -7.71 3.91 8.46
C SER A 169 -8.49 3.49 7.21
N SER A 170 -9.50 4.26 6.80
CA SER A 170 -10.27 3.99 5.58
C SER A 170 -9.42 4.11 4.31
N THR A 171 -8.48 5.05 4.27
CA THR A 171 -7.51 5.16 3.18
C THR A 171 -6.63 3.91 3.09
N ALA A 172 -6.18 3.41 4.26
CA ALA A 172 -5.41 2.19 4.33
C ALA A 172 -6.24 0.93 3.96
N ALA A 173 -7.56 0.95 4.07
CA ALA A 173 -8.40 -0.19 3.68
C ALA A 173 -8.29 -0.50 2.19
N GLY A 174 -8.21 0.51 1.31
CA GLY A 174 -8.05 0.35 -0.13
C GLY A 174 -6.81 -0.47 -0.50
N THR A 175 -5.72 -0.31 0.23
CA THR A 175 -4.49 -1.10 0.01
C THR A 175 -4.73 -2.59 0.25
N THR A 176 -5.40 -2.94 1.35
CA THR A 176 -5.68 -4.35 1.67
C THR A 176 -6.72 -4.96 0.73
N ILE A 177 -7.71 -4.18 0.28
CA ILE A 177 -8.65 -4.64 -0.74
C ILE A 177 -7.91 -5.00 -2.03
N GLY A 178 -6.94 -4.19 -2.46
CA GLY A 178 -6.07 -4.51 -3.60
C GLY A 178 -5.32 -5.84 -3.41
N PHE A 179 -4.73 -6.06 -2.23
CA PHE A 179 -4.06 -7.32 -1.91
C PHE A 179 -5.02 -8.52 -1.84
N ILE A 180 -6.23 -8.37 -1.29
CA ILE A 180 -7.26 -9.42 -1.28
C ILE A 180 -7.65 -9.80 -2.71
N LEU A 181 -7.91 -8.82 -3.56
CA LEU A 181 -8.25 -9.05 -4.96
C LEU A 181 -7.08 -9.68 -5.73
N GLY A 182 -5.84 -9.22 -5.48
CA GLY A 182 -4.64 -9.79 -6.09
C GLY A 182 -4.40 -11.24 -5.66
N SER A 183 -4.48 -11.53 -4.35
CA SER A 183 -4.34 -12.89 -3.81
C SER A 183 -5.47 -13.81 -4.27
N GLY A 184 -6.72 -13.33 -4.23
CA GLY A 184 -7.89 -14.08 -4.70
C GLY A 184 -7.83 -14.39 -6.19
N THR A 185 -7.37 -13.42 -7.01
CA THR A 185 -7.19 -13.66 -8.45
C THR A 185 -6.04 -14.64 -8.70
N ALA A 186 -4.94 -14.54 -7.97
CA ALA A 186 -3.84 -15.51 -8.07
C ALA A 186 -4.30 -16.91 -7.65
N TRP A 187 -5.08 -17.03 -6.57
CA TRP A 187 -5.71 -18.30 -6.17
C TRP A 187 -6.61 -18.84 -7.29
N LEU A 188 -7.49 -18.02 -7.84
CA LEU A 188 -8.42 -18.45 -8.89
C LEU A 188 -7.69 -18.96 -10.14
N VAL A 189 -6.64 -18.28 -10.59
CA VAL A 189 -5.82 -18.70 -11.74
C VAL A 189 -5.14 -20.03 -11.44
N ASN A 190 -4.50 -20.18 -10.27
CA ASN A 190 -3.83 -21.42 -9.89
C ASN A 190 -4.81 -22.58 -9.64
N ALA A 191 -6.06 -22.31 -9.26
CA ALA A 191 -7.11 -23.33 -9.08
C ALA A 191 -7.77 -23.75 -10.40
N SER A 192 -7.76 -22.87 -11.41
CA SER A 192 -8.46 -23.09 -12.68
C SER A 192 -7.56 -23.66 -13.78
N LEU A 193 -6.25 -23.49 -13.66
CA LEU A 193 -5.27 -23.89 -14.69
C LEU A 193 -4.25 -24.89 -14.14
N PRO A 194 -3.78 -25.85 -14.95
CA PRO A 194 -2.63 -26.66 -14.63
C PRO A 194 -1.36 -25.80 -14.41
N ALA A 195 -0.44 -26.27 -13.58
CA ALA A 195 0.75 -25.50 -13.20
C ALA A 195 1.63 -25.07 -14.39
N ASP A 196 1.76 -25.94 -15.39
CA ASP A 196 2.46 -25.63 -16.65
C ASP A 196 1.81 -24.50 -17.43
N GLN A 197 0.48 -24.43 -17.46
CA GLN A 197 -0.24 -23.33 -18.10
C GLN A 197 -0.17 -22.04 -17.30
N VAL A 198 -0.17 -22.10 -15.97
CA VAL A 198 0.05 -20.93 -15.11
C VAL A 198 1.41 -20.32 -15.42
N ASP A 199 2.46 -21.15 -15.46
CA ASP A 199 3.83 -20.72 -15.77
C ASP A 199 3.98 -20.14 -17.21
N LEU A 200 3.35 -20.76 -18.20
CA LEU A 200 3.45 -20.32 -19.59
C LEU A 200 2.73 -19.00 -19.87
N TRP A 201 1.49 -18.88 -19.42
CA TRP A 201 0.64 -17.72 -19.76
C TRP A 201 -0.37 -17.30 -18.67
N GLY A 202 -0.76 -18.17 -17.77
CA GLY A 202 -1.81 -17.94 -16.78
C GLY A 202 -1.50 -16.74 -15.86
N TRP A 203 -0.24 -16.50 -15.53
CA TRP A 203 0.21 -15.36 -14.76
C TRP A 203 -0.12 -14.00 -15.41
N ARG A 204 -0.38 -13.97 -16.73
CA ARG A 204 -0.73 -12.74 -17.48
C ARG A 204 -2.18 -12.31 -17.24
N ILE A 205 -3.08 -13.25 -16.91
CA ILE A 205 -4.52 -13.01 -16.76
C ILE A 205 -4.84 -11.85 -15.82
N PRO A 206 -4.28 -11.76 -14.60
CA PRO A 206 -4.56 -10.67 -13.68
C PRO A 206 -4.11 -9.30 -14.23
N PHE A 207 -2.95 -9.26 -14.89
CA PHE A 207 -2.43 -8.01 -15.47
C PHE A 207 -3.29 -7.51 -16.62
N VAL A 208 -3.71 -8.39 -17.52
CA VAL A 208 -4.62 -8.05 -18.63
C VAL A 208 -6.00 -7.70 -18.06
N GLY A 209 -6.50 -8.46 -17.09
CA GLY A 209 -7.77 -8.20 -16.41
C GLY A 209 -7.81 -6.86 -15.68
N SER A 210 -6.65 -6.30 -15.28
CA SER A 210 -6.57 -5.00 -14.63
C SER A 210 -7.07 -3.83 -15.50
N VAL A 211 -7.23 -4.05 -16.79
CA VAL A 211 -7.86 -3.08 -17.72
C VAL A 211 -9.24 -2.63 -17.24
N VAL A 212 -9.97 -3.49 -16.54
CA VAL A 212 -11.27 -3.14 -15.95
C VAL A 212 -11.11 -2.04 -14.90
N PHE A 213 -10.12 -2.15 -14.01
CA PHE A 213 -9.82 -1.11 -13.01
C PHE A 213 -9.35 0.18 -13.67
N LEU A 214 -8.56 0.09 -14.76
CA LEU A 214 -8.13 1.26 -15.54
C LEU A 214 -9.33 2.01 -16.11
N ILE A 215 -10.26 1.30 -16.77
CA ILE A 215 -11.47 1.89 -17.38
C ILE A 215 -12.34 2.53 -16.29
N VAL A 216 -12.65 1.79 -15.22
CA VAL A 216 -13.50 2.30 -14.12
C VAL A 216 -12.84 3.50 -13.45
N GLY A 217 -11.54 3.41 -13.15
CA GLY A 217 -10.79 4.51 -12.54
C GLY A 217 -10.75 5.76 -13.44
N TYR A 218 -10.59 5.60 -14.75
CA TYR A 218 -10.65 6.70 -15.72
C TYR A 218 -12.04 7.35 -15.76
N LEU A 219 -13.11 6.55 -15.85
CA LEU A 219 -14.49 7.05 -15.91
C LEU A 219 -14.88 7.83 -14.66
N LEU A 220 -14.48 7.36 -13.48
CA LEU A 220 -14.74 8.05 -12.22
C LEU A 220 -14.00 9.39 -12.15
N ARG A 221 -12.73 9.45 -12.62
CA ARG A 221 -11.94 10.68 -12.59
C ARG A 221 -12.35 11.70 -13.64
N ARG A 222 -12.96 11.27 -14.76
CA ARG A 222 -13.50 12.18 -15.78
C ARG A 222 -14.56 13.13 -15.23
N GLY A 223 -15.27 12.74 -14.15
CA GLY A 223 -16.30 13.54 -13.49
C GLY A 223 -15.83 14.46 -12.36
N ILE A 224 -14.53 14.46 -12.00
CA ILE A 224 -14.00 15.32 -10.94
C ILE A 224 -13.84 16.75 -11.45
N SER A 225 -14.45 17.72 -10.74
CA SER A 225 -14.24 19.13 -11.02
C SER A 225 -12.96 19.65 -10.38
N GLU A 226 -12.26 20.52 -11.07
CA GLU A 226 -11.08 21.22 -10.54
C GLU A 226 -11.54 22.32 -9.57
N THR A 227 -10.96 22.36 -8.37
CA THR A 227 -11.27 23.42 -7.41
C THR A 227 -10.23 24.53 -7.51
N ALA A 228 -10.69 25.81 -7.58
CA ALA A 228 -9.80 26.97 -7.60
C ALA A 228 -8.87 27.04 -6.38
N GLU A 229 -9.28 26.47 -5.24
CA GLU A 229 -8.48 26.34 -4.02
C GLU A 229 -7.29 25.40 -4.20
N GLY A 230 -7.46 24.31 -4.97
CA GLY A 230 -6.38 23.36 -5.28
C GLY A 230 -5.26 24.00 -6.09
N LEU A 231 -5.59 24.84 -7.08
CA LEU A 231 -4.61 25.58 -7.89
C LEU A 231 -3.85 26.63 -7.06
N LYS A 232 -4.53 27.35 -6.16
CA LYS A 232 -3.88 28.32 -5.26
C LYS A 232 -2.93 27.65 -4.25
N ALA A 233 -3.34 26.50 -3.70
CA ALA A 233 -2.50 25.74 -2.77
C ALA A 233 -1.24 25.17 -3.44
N ALA A 234 -1.34 24.77 -4.73
CA ALA A 234 -0.20 24.30 -5.51
C ALA A 234 0.85 25.39 -5.74
N ALA A 235 0.40 26.63 -6.04
CA ALA A 235 1.30 27.78 -6.30
C ALA A 235 2.06 28.26 -5.05
N ALA A 236 1.61 27.92 -3.83
CA ALA A 236 2.19 28.36 -2.57
C ALA A 236 3.19 27.36 -1.95
N ARG A 237 3.56 26.29 -2.66
CA ARG A 237 4.45 25.25 -2.10
C ARG A 237 5.89 25.76 -1.95
N PRO A 238 6.54 25.49 -0.81
CA PRO A 238 7.93 25.84 -0.60
C PRO A 238 8.86 24.98 -1.46
N PRO A 239 10.11 25.45 -1.72
CA PRO A 239 11.11 24.67 -2.46
C PRO A 239 11.37 23.33 -1.78
N LEU A 240 11.49 22.26 -2.59
CA LEU A 240 11.57 20.88 -2.11
C LEU A 240 12.78 20.62 -1.21
N LEU A 241 13.99 20.85 -1.71
CA LEU A 241 15.22 20.50 -0.98
C LEU A 241 15.33 21.20 0.38
N PRO A 242 15.10 22.52 0.50
CA PRO A 242 15.07 23.20 1.79
C PRO A 242 14.02 22.63 2.74
N SER A 243 12.84 22.22 2.22
CA SER A 243 11.79 21.61 3.02
C SER A 243 12.21 20.27 3.60
N LEU A 244 12.84 19.39 2.80
CA LEU A 244 13.33 18.10 3.27
C LEU A 244 14.39 18.23 4.36
N PHE A 245 15.32 19.19 4.22
CA PHE A 245 16.32 19.46 5.26
C PHE A 245 15.69 20.03 6.54
N ALA A 246 14.69 20.91 6.42
CA ALA A 246 13.98 21.43 7.57
C ALA A 246 13.19 20.34 8.31
N ASP A 247 12.62 19.38 7.58
CA ASP A 247 11.77 18.30 8.10
C ASP A 247 12.54 17.01 8.38
N TRP A 248 13.88 17.05 8.54
CA TRP A 248 14.68 15.83 8.75
C TRP A 248 14.18 14.95 9.90
N LEU A 249 13.74 15.56 11.01
CA LEU A 249 13.25 14.84 12.19
C LEU A 249 11.92 14.12 11.91
N PRO A 250 10.85 14.76 11.38
CA PRO A 250 9.65 14.08 10.89
C PRO A 250 9.94 12.96 9.87
N ILE A 251 10.95 13.13 9.00
CA ILE A 251 11.35 12.08 8.03
C ILE A 251 11.89 10.86 8.76
N VAL A 252 12.81 11.04 9.71
CA VAL A 252 13.33 9.94 10.55
C VAL A 252 12.22 9.29 11.38
N GLN A 253 11.33 10.09 11.95
CA GLN A 253 10.18 9.59 12.72
C GLN A 253 9.24 8.76 11.84
N THR A 254 9.01 9.18 10.59
CA THR A 254 8.22 8.39 9.62
C THR A 254 8.86 7.01 9.38
N PHE A 255 10.19 6.96 9.25
CA PHE A 255 10.88 5.68 9.13
C PHE A 255 10.64 4.79 10.36
N GLY A 256 10.76 5.32 11.57
CA GLY A 256 10.49 4.57 12.81
C GLY A 256 9.05 4.03 12.91
N ILE A 257 8.06 4.82 12.45
CA ILE A 257 6.64 4.45 12.49
C ILE A 257 6.29 3.38 11.45
N VAL A 258 6.86 3.49 10.25
CA VAL A 258 6.38 2.79 9.04
C VAL A 258 7.19 1.53 8.72
N ALA A 259 8.51 1.52 9.01
CA ALA A 259 9.43 0.52 8.46
C ALA A 259 9.11 -0.91 8.91
N MET A 260 9.02 -1.18 10.21
CA MET A 260 8.77 -2.54 10.72
C MET A 260 7.46 -3.11 10.20
N THR A 261 6.38 -2.32 10.28
CA THR A 261 5.05 -2.77 9.88
C THR A 261 5.01 -3.17 8.41
N ASN A 262 5.64 -2.37 7.52
CA ASN A 262 5.66 -2.66 6.09
C ASN A 262 6.62 -3.81 5.75
N ALA A 263 7.80 -3.90 6.36
CA ALA A 263 8.67 -5.07 6.21
C ALA A 263 7.95 -6.36 6.62
N ALA A 264 7.31 -6.36 7.79
CA ALA A 264 6.52 -7.49 8.27
C ALA A 264 5.37 -7.84 7.34
N TYR A 265 4.65 -6.84 6.81
CA TYR A 265 3.54 -7.03 5.87
C TYR A 265 4.01 -7.76 4.60
N TYR A 266 5.07 -7.26 3.93
CA TYR A 266 5.54 -7.84 2.68
C TYR A 266 6.20 -9.21 2.87
N VAL A 267 6.90 -9.43 3.97
CA VAL A 267 7.44 -10.77 4.28
C VAL A 267 6.30 -11.76 4.56
N THR A 268 5.29 -11.37 5.34
CA THR A 268 4.19 -12.25 5.74
C THR A 268 3.22 -12.54 4.60
N PHE A 269 2.78 -11.50 3.86
CA PHE A 269 1.67 -11.59 2.90
C PHE A 269 2.10 -11.63 1.44
N THR A 270 3.39 -11.48 1.14
CA THR A 270 3.92 -11.62 -0.22
C THR A 270 5.01 -12.69 -0.28
N TYR A 271 6.13 -12.47 0.41
CA TYR A 271 7.29 -13.35 0.32
C TYR A 271 7.01 -14.77 0.83
N ALA A 272 6.42 -14.92 2.03
CA ALA A 272 6.15 -16.23 2.62
C ALA A 272 5.16 -17.06 1.78
N VAL A 273 4.18 -16.42 1.17
CA VAL A 273 3.19 -17.05 0.28
C VAL A 273 3.90 -17.62 -0.95
N GLU A 274 4.67 -16.77 -1.65
CA GLU A 274 5.37 -17.17 -2.87
C GLU A 274 6.43 -18.24 -2.58
N ARG A 275 7.16 -18.11 -1.48
CA ARG A 275 8.14 -19.11 -1.06
C ARG A 275 7.49 -20.46 -0.78
N ARG A 276 6.33 -20.49 -0.10
CA ARG A 276 5.60 -21.74 0.17
C ARG A 276 5.01 -22.35 -1.10
N LYS A 277 4.47 -21.53 -2.00
CA LYS A 277 4.01 -21.99 -3.33
C LYS A 277 5.15 -22.70 -4.10
N THR A 278 6.35 -22.13 -4.07
CA THR A 278 7.52 -22.69 -4.74
C THR A 278 8.02 -23.98 -4.08
N LEU A 279 8.02 -24.06 -2.74
CA LEU A 279 8.51 -25.25 -2.00
C LEU A 279 7.52 -26.41 -1.98
N ALA A 280 6.24 -26.14 -2.09
CA ALA A 280 5.16 -27.12 -2.08
C ALA A 280 4.12 -26.79 -3.19
N PRO A 281 4.46 -27.04 -4.46
CA PRO A 281 3.60 -26.65 -5.59
C PRO A 281 2.20 -27.29 -5.55
N THR A 282 2.10 -28.51 -5.02
CA THR A 282 0.81 -29.22 -4.84
C THR A 282 -0.15 -28.48 -3.90
N ASP A 283 0.38 -27.76 -2.92
CA ASP A 283 -0.38 -27.03 -1.91
C ASP A 283 -0.46 -25.52 -2.22
N GLY A 284 0.09 -25.06 -3.34
CA GLY A 284 0.19 -23.66 -3.71
C GLY A 284 -1.15 -22.91 -3.65
N GLN A 285 -2.22 -23.55 -4.11
CA GLN A 285 -3.59 -23.04 -4.04
C GLN A 285 -4.06 -22.83 -2.59
N VAL A 286 -3.70 -23.75 -1.67
CA VAL A 286 -4.10 -23.69 -0.27
C VAL A 286 -3.44 -22.48 0.41
N PHE A 287 -2.16 -22.21 0.12
CA PHE A 287 -1.46 -21.05 0.67
C PHE A 287 -2.02 -19.72 0.13
N LEU A 288 -2.38 -19.64 -1.15
CA LEU A 288 -3.00 -18.45 -1.74
C LEU A 288 -4.40 -18.18 -1.17
N LEU A 289 -5.23 -19.25 -1.02
CA LEU A 289 -6.54 -19.13 -0.40
C LEU A 289 -6.43 -18.70 1.06
N ALA A 290 -5.54 -19.34 1.83
CA ALA A 290 -5.28 -19.03 3.22
C ALA A 290 -4.86 -17.55 3.37
N ASN A 291 -3.92 -17.09 2.54
CA ASN A 291 -3.49 -15.72 2.52
C ASN A 291 -4.65 -14.75 2.22
N THR A 292 -5.48 -15.07 1.23
CA THR A 292 -6.66 -14.26 0.88
C THR A 292 -7.61 -14.14 2.08
N LEU A 293 -7.88 -15.22 2.79
CA LEU A 293 -8.76 -15.23 3.96
C LEU A 293 -8.14 -14.45 5.15
N VAL A 294 -6.84 -14.63 5.40
CA VAL A 294 -6.16 -13.91 6.50
C VAL A 294 -6.05 -12.41 6.20
N LEU A 295 -5.97 -11.98 4.95
CA LEU A 295 -6.00 -10.57 4.59
C LEU A 295 -7.32 -9.87 4.99
N PHE A 296 -8.44 -10.57 5.09
CA PHE A 296 -9.65 -10.01 5.69
C PHE A 296 -9.46 -9.69 7.18
N VAL A 297 -8.68 -10.48 7.92
CA VAL A 297 -8.34 -10.14 9.32
C VAL A 297 -7.55 -8.84 9.36
N VAL A 298 -6.58 -8.66 8.46
CA VAL A 298 -5.84 -7.38 8.32
C VAL A 298 -6.80 -6.23 8.01
N LEU A 299 -7.73 -6.42 7.07
CA LEU A 299 -8.69 -5.40 6.65
C LEU A 299 -9.54 -4.90 7.83
N PHE A 300 -10.11 -5.81 8.60
CA PHE A 300 -10.96 -5.48 9.76
C PHE A 300 -10.16 -4.98 10.98
N SER A 301 -8.88 -5.36 11.10
CA SER A 301 -8.02 -4.87 12.17
C SER A 301 -7.60 -3.40 11.98
N LYS A 302 -7.60 -2.87 10.75
CA LYS A 302 -7.22 -1.47 10.47
C LYS A 302 -8.12 -0.45 11.18
N PRO A 303 -9.46 -0.46 11.00
CA PRO A 303 -10.32 0.49 11.70
C PRO A 303 -10.26 0.31 13.21
N LEU A 304 -10.08 -0.92 13.71
CA LEU A 304 -9.89 -1.18 15.13
C LEU A 304 -8.63 -0.49 15.66
N GLY A 305 -7.50 -0.61 14.95
CA GLY A 305 -6.24 0.05 15.31
C GLY A 305 -6.37 1.58 15.29
N GLY A 306 -6.99 2.13 14.24
CA GLY A 306 -7.28 3.57 14.13
C GLY A 306 -8.11 4.08 15.29
N TRP A 307 -9.24 3.43 15.58
CA TRP A 307 -10.14 3.79 16.68
C TRP A 307 -9.49 3.66 18.07
N LEU A 308 -8.78 2.57 18.34
CA LEU A 308 -8.07 2.41 19.62
C LEU A 308 -6.99 3.47 19.80
N SER A 309 -6.30 3.85 18.71
CA SER A 309 -5.28 4.90 18.77
C SER A 309 -5.84 6.29 19.04
N ASP A 310 -7.10 6.54 18.63
CA ASP A 310 -7.82 7.77 18.99
C ASP A 310 -8.09 7.87 20.49
N LYS A 311 -8.21 6.73 21.18
CA LYS A 311 -8.50 6.66 22.62
C LYS A 311 -7.24 6.53 23.50
N LEU A 312 -6.32 5.65 23.11
CA LEU A 312 -5.14 5.28 23.91
C LEU A 312 -3.91 6.15 23.61
N GLY A 313 -3.93 6.84 22.47
CA GLY A 313 -2.80 7.63 21.96
C GLY A 313 -2.04 6.89 20.85
N ARG A 314 -1.53 7.67 19.88
CA ARG A 314 -0.83 7.15 18.68
C ARG A 314 0.46 6.46 19.04
N ARG A 315 1.33 7.18 19.76
CA ARG A 315 2.65 6.71 20.14
C ARG A 315 2.59 5.46 21.00
N LYS A 316 1.77 5.49 22.06
CA LYS A 316 1.63 4.35 22.99
C LYS A 316 1.18 3.10 22.26
N MET A 317 0.19 3.25 21.40
CA MET A 317 -0.38 2.15 20.61
C MET A 317 0.65 1.59 19.63
N MET A 318 1.37 2.44 18.88
CA MET A 318 2.37 2.00 17.92
C MET A 318 3.55 1.31 18.59
N LEU A 319 4.05 1.83 19.72
CA LEU A 319 5.09 1.17 20.54
C LEU A 319 4.63 -0.22 21.00
N GLY A 320 3.42 -0.32 21.55
CA GLY A 320 2.86 -1.60 21.98
C GLY A 320 2.75 -2.62 20.85
N LEU A 321 2.26 -2.21 19.68
CA LEU A 321 2.15 -3.07 18.50
C LEU A 321 3.53 -3.51 17.97
N ASN A 322 4.54 -2.63 18.00
CA ASN A 322 5.91 -3.03 17.65
C ASN A 322 6.46 -4.08 18.60
N VAL A 323 6.26 -3.92 19.93
CA VAL A 323 6.69 -4.92 20.93
C VAL A 323 5.96 -6.26 20.69
N VAL A 324 4.65 -6.23 20.43
CA VAL A 324 3.89 -7.45 20.09
C VAL A 324 4.46 -8.11 18.83
N MET A 325 4.67 -7.36 17.75
CA MET A 325 5.25 -7.93 16.52
C MET A 325 6.65 -8.50 16.74
N LEU A 326 7.51 -7.82 17.51
CA LEU A 326 8.84 -8.31 17.87
C LEU A 326 8.79 -9.64 18.62
N SER A 327 7.84 -9.80 19.53
CA SER A 327 7.71 -11.01 20.35
C SER A 327 7.20 -12.22 19.58
N VAL A 328 6.39 -12.01 18.53
CA VAL A 328 5.73 -13.11 17.82
C VAL A 328 6.31 -13.43 16.45
N ILE A 329 7.07 -12.51 15.81
CA ILE A 329 7.52 -12.66 14.42
C ILE A 329 8.31 -13.94 14.16
N TYR A 330 9.19 -14.33 15.10
CA TYR A 330 10.00 -15.54 14.94
C TYR A 330 9.15 -16.81 14.91
N VAL A 331 8.21 -16.91 15.85
CA VAL A 331 7.27 -18.05 15.95
C VAL A 331 6.32 -18.06 14.77
N ALA A 332 5.82 -16.90 14.38
CA ALA A 332 4.95 -16.73 13.21
C ALA A 332 5.67 -17.19 11.93
N LEU A 333 6.90 -16.71 11.69
CA LEU A 333 7.68 -17.10 10.51
C LEU A 333 8.04 -18.59 10.52
N LYS A 334 8.34 -19.17 11.69
CA LYS A 334 8.56 -20.62 11.83
C LYS A 334 7.32 -21.41 11.40
N GLY A 335 6.13 -21.01 11.85
CA GLY A 335 4.87 -21.61 11.42
C GLY A 335 4.64 -21.51 9.92
N MET A 336 4.93 -20.34 9.34
CA MET A 336 4.76 -20.10 7.90
C MET A 336 5.76 -20.90 7.05
N MET A 337 7.03 -21.02 7.46
CA MET A 337 8.08 -21.64 6.63
C MET A 337 8.17 -23.17 6.76
N PHE A 338 7.95 -23.70 7.96
CA PHE A 338 8.10 -25.13 8.25
C PHE A 338 6.82 -25.83 8.63
N GLY A 339 5.73 -25.08 8.86
CA GLY A 339 4.46 -25.64 9.31
C GLY A 339 3.67 -26.33 8.20
N SER A 340 2.68 -27.10 8.64
CA SER A 340 1.60 -27.56 7.77
C SER A 340 0.80 -26.36 7.21
N PRO A 341 -0.13 -26.54 6.27
CA PRO A 341 -1.05 -25.47 5.86
C PRO A 341 -1.73 -24.77 7.04
N MET A 342 -2.09 -25.50 8.10
CA MET A 342 -2.63 -24.92 9.33
C MET A 342 -1.57 -24.08 10.06
N GLY A 343 -0.33 -24.52 10.15
CA GLY A 343 0.78 -23.77 10.73
C GLY A 343 1.05 -22.47 9.97
N PHE A 344 0.91 -22.49 8.65
CA PHE A 344 0.99 -21.31 7.79
C PHE A 344 -0.11 -20.29 8.13
N VAL A 345 -1.38 -20.75 8.19
CA VAL A 345 -2.54 -19.91 8.56
C VAL A 345 -2.36 -19.29 9.95
N LEU A 346 -1.96 -20.10 10.93
CA LEU A 346 -1.75 -19.62 12.30
C LEU A 346 -0.60 -18.59 12.37
N GLY A 347 0.50 -18.84 11.67
CA GLY A 347 1.62 -17.89 11.59
C GLY A 347 1.23 -16.57 10.95
N GLN A 348 0.51 -16.60 9.83
CA GLN A 348 -0.01 -15.38 9.21
C GLN A 348 -1.02 -14.66 10.11
N SER A 349 -1.97 -15.39 10.73
CA SER A 349 -3.00 -14.83 11.60
C SER A 349 -2.41 -14.13 12.83
N LEU A 350 -1.33 -14.69 13.40
CA LEU A 350 -0.62 -14.11 14.53
C LEU A 350 -0.03 -12.74 14.17
N MET A 351 0.40 -12.55 12.94
CA MET A 351 0.91 -11.27 12.43
C MET A 351 -0.19 -10.35 11.89
N ALA A 352 -1.32 -10.89 11.41
CA ALA A 352 -2.36 -10.13 10.73
C ALA A 352 -2.98 -9.03 11.61
N VAL A 353 -3.29 -9.35 12.87
CA VAL A 353 -3.92 -8.40 13.79
C VAL A 353 -2.99 -7.23 14.13
N PRO A 354 -1.76 -7.43 14.65
CA PRO A 354 -0.89 -6.32 14.99
C PRO A 354 -0.44 -5.51 13.76
N ILE A 355 -0.20 -6.15 12.62
CA ILE A 355 0.10 -5.46 11.36
C ILE A 355 -1.11 -4.62 10.92
N GLY A 356 -2.31 -5.18 10.91
CA GLY A 356 -3.53 -4.48 10.51
C GLY A 356 -3.80 -3.26 11.39
N MET A 357 -3.70 -3.41 12.70
CA MET A 357 -3.88 -2.31 13.65
C MET A 357 -2.82 -1.21 13.45
N ALA A 358 -1.55 -1.57 13.27
CA ALA A 358 -0.48 -0.62 13.01
C ALA A 358 -0.69 0.14 11.68
N LEU A 359 -1.05 -0.56 10.60
CA LEU A 359 -1.40 0.07 9.31
C LEU A 359 -2.60 1.02 9.43
N GLY A 360 -3.55 0.74 10.31
CA GLY A 360 -4.73 1.57 10.53
C GLY A 360 -4.40 2.92 11.17
N LEU A 361 -3.50 2.93 12.14
CA LEU A 361 -3.15 4.15 12.89
C LEU A 361 -1.99 4.94 12.27
N GLN A 362 -1.09 4.28 11.51
CA GLN A 362 0.14 4.93 11.03
C GLN A 362 -0.13 6.14 10.14
N GLY A 363 -1.20 6.12 9.32
CA GLY A 363 -1.56 7.23 8.44
C GLY A 363 -1.80 8.53 9.20
N ALA A 364 -2.65 8.51 10.22
CA ALA A 364 -2.91 9.67 11.08
C ALA A 364 -1.64 10.11 11.81
N MET A 365 -0.89 9.15 12.40
CA MET A 365 0.33 9.46 13.15
C MET A 365 1.38 10.15 12.30
N VAL A 366 1.58 9.69 11.05
CA VAL A 366 2.55 10.30 10.12
C VAL A 366 2.08 11.70 9.68
N VAL A 367 0.79 11.90 9.38
CA VAL A 367 0.26 13.23 9.01
C VAL A 367 0.44 14.24 10.14
N GLU A 368 0.21 13.82 11.39
CA GLU A 368 0.25 14.67 12.57
C GLU A 368 1.64 15.18 12.95
N ILE A 369 2.73 14.56 12.48
CA ILE A 369 4.11 14.99 12.80
C ILE A 369 4.69 16.02 11.81
N PHE A 370 4.08 16.20 10.61
CA PHE A 370 4.58 17.16 9.63
C PHE A 370 3.91 18.52 9.72
N PRO A 371 4.69 19.63 9.59
CA PRO A 371 4.16 20.98 9.50
C PRO A 371 3.23 21.14 8.28
N LEU A 372 2.19 21.95 8.41
CA LEU A 372 1.17 22.16 7.35
C LEU A 372 1.79 22.54 6.00
N ARG A 373 2.79 23.45 6.01
CA ARG A 373 3.41 24.00 4.79
C ARG A 373 4.14 22.95 3.94
N THR A 374 4.75 21.94 4.58
CA THR A 374 5.58 20.93 3.93
C THR A 374 4.95 19.54 3.96
N ARG A 375 3.80 19.40 4.66
CA ARG A 375 3.16 18.11 4.97
C ARG A 375 3.04 17.20 3.76
N VAL A 376 2.43 17.65 2.67
CA VAL A 376 2.21 16.82 1.49
C VAL A 376 3.54 16.40 0.87
N THR A 377 4.48 17.32 0.71
CA THR A 377 5.75 17.09 -0.01
C THR A 377 6.72 16.24 0.81
N SER A 378 7.03 16.68 2.03
CA SER A 378 8.01 16.01 2.91
C SER A 378 7.49 14.64 3.38
N MET A 379 6.19 14.55 3.69
CA MET A 379 5.56 13.28 4.06
C MET A 379 5.55 12.27 2.90
N SER A 380 5.18 12.71 1.68
CA SER A 380 5.15 11.81 0.52
C SER A 380 6.54 11.26 0.22
N PHE A 381 7.56 12.10 0.31
CA PHE A 381 8.95 11.67 0.15
C PHE A 381 9.35 10.68 1.25
N ALA A 382 9.17 11.04 2.53
CA ALA A 382 9.54 10.21 3.67
C ALA A 382 8.86 8.83 3.65
N TYR A 383 7.55 8.84 3.38
CA TYR A 383 6.76 7.62 3.28
C TYR A 383 7.20 6.74 2.11
N SER A 384 7.41 7.32 0.92
CA SER A 384 7.84 6.59 -0.27
C SER A 384 9.24 5.98 -0.12
N VAL A 385 10.19 6.73 0.45
CA VAL A 385 11.54 6.21 0.75
C VAL A 385 11.48 5.09 1.77
N THR A 386 10.73 5.28 2.87
CA THR A 386 10.59 4.23 3.90
C THR A 386 9.94 2.97 3.32
N LEU A 387 8.90 3.14 2.51
CA LEU A 387 8.20 2.02 1.89
C LEU A 387 9.11 1.28 0.87
N ALA A 388 9.96 2.01 0.13
CA ALA A 388 10.93 1.39 -0.78
C ALA A 388 11.96 0.54 0.00
N LEU A 389 12.54 1.11 1.07
CA LEU A 389 13.59 0.46 1.85
C LEU A 389 13.06 -0.70 2.70
N ALA A 390 11.91 -0.56 3.34
CA ALA A 390 11.39 -1.55 4.28
C ALA A 390 10.33 -2.48 3.66
N GLY A 391 9.49 -1.97 2.77
CA GLY A 391 8.45 -2.77 2.11
C GLY A 391 8.92 -3.38 0.79
N GLY A 392 9.32 -2.53 -0.17
CA GLY A 392 9.69 -2.97 -1.52
C GLY A 392 10.90 -3.89 -1.57
N LEU A 393 11.93 -3.60 -0.76
CA LEU A 393 13.11 -4.47 -0.63
C LEU A 393 12.86 -5.72 0.20
N ALA A 394 11.80 -5.81 1.01
CA ALA A 394 11.64 -6.91 1.96
C ALA A 394 11.64 -8.31 1.32
N PRO A 395 10.95 -8.57 0.21
CA PRO A 395 11.04 -9.87 -0.48
C PRO A 395 12.44 -10.16 -1.05
N PHE A 396 13.10 -9.16 -1.65
CA PHE A 396 14.44 -9.27 -2.18
C PHE A 396 15.46 -9.61 -1.08
N VAL A 397 15.46 -8.82 0.00
CA VAL A 397 16.36 -9.02 1.14
C VAL A 397 16.09 -10.36 1.82
N SER A 398 14.82 -10.76 1.95
CA SER A 398 14.47 -12.06 2.53
C SER A 398 14.99 -13.22 1.70
N SER A 399 14.86 -13.15 0.36
CA SER A 399 15.40 -14.16 -0.55
C SER A 399 16.92 -14.24 -0.42
N TRP A 400 17.60 -13.09 -0.51
CA TRP A 400 19.06 -13.02 -0.39
C TRP A 400 19.59 -13.55 0.96
N LEU A 401 18.94 -13.16 2.06
CA LEU A 401 19.32 -13.62 3.40
C LEU A 401 19.19 -15.14 3.55
N ILE A 402 18.11 -15.71 3.04
CA ILE A 402 17.90 -17.17 3.13
C ILE A 402 18.93 -17.91 2.28
N ASP A 403 19.22 -17.44 1.08
CA ASP A 403 20.20 -18.07 0.19
C ASP A 403 21.62 -17.96 0.77
N HIS A 404 21.97 -16.82 1.40
CA HIS A 404 23.29 -16.59 1.96
C HIS A 404 23.53 -17.36 3.28
N PHE A 405 22.54 -17.39 4.18
CA PHE A 405 22.65 -18.02 5.49
C PHE A 405 22.09 -19.44 5.55
N ALA A 406 21.50 -19.94 4.47
CA ALA A 406 20.82 -21.24 4.39
C ALA A 406 19.79 -21.48 5.52
N ASN A 407 19.18 -20.41 6.04
CA ASN A 407 18.23 -20.46 7.14
C ASN A 407 16.95 -19.67 6.81
N PRO A 408 15.79 -20.37 6.66
CA PRO A 408 14.50 -19.74 6.31
C PRO A 408 13.95 -18.75 7.36
N LEU A 409 14.52 -18.71 8.57
CA LEU A 409 14.07 -17.81 9.65
C LEU A 409 14.86 -16.50 9.74
N VAL A 410 15.92 -16.33 8.96
CA VAL A 410 16.73 -15.09 8.99
C VAL A 410 15.91 -13.83 8.67
N PRO A 411 14.89 -13.85 7.81
CA PRO A 411 14.04 -12.68 7.62
C PRO A 411 13.34 -12.18 8.89
N ALA A 412 13.15 -13.04 9.92
CA ALA A 412 12.63 -12.56 11.21
C ALA A 412 13.58 -11.55 11.86
N TYR A 413 14.89 -11.80 11.82
CA TYR A 413 15.88 -10.89 12.40
C TYR A 413 15.97 -9.58 11.63
N TYR A 414 15.78 -9.61 10.31
CA TYR A 414 15.65 -8.40 9.48
C TYR A 414 14.47 -7.52 9.92
N ILE A 415 13.29 -8.13 10.13
CA ILE A 415 12.11 -7.42 10.64
C ILE A 415 12.33 -6.93 12.08
N MET A 416 12.95 -7.75 12.93
CA MET A 416 13.30 -7.37 14.31
C MET A 416 14.24 -6.17 14.35
N ALA A 417 15.22 -6.08 13.44
CA ALA A 417 16.10 -4.92 13.35
C ALA A 417 15.31 -3.62 13.08
N TYR A 418 14.37 -3.62 12.13
CA TYR A 418 13.48 -2.48 11.93
C TYR A 418 12.62 -2.16 13.16
N GLY A 419 12.16 -3.19 13.87
CA GLY A 419 11.38 -3.02 15.09
C GLY A 419 12.16 -2.33 16.20
N LEU A 420 13.42 -2.76 16.44
CA LEU A 420 14.29 -2.15 17.43
C LEU A 420 14.65 -0.71 17.06
N ILE A 421 14.99 -0.45 15.79
CA ILE A 421 15.23 0.90 15.27
C ILE A 421 13.96 1.75 15.46
N GLY A 422 12.79 1.21 15.10
CA GLY A 422 11.50 1.88 15.25
C GLY A 422 11.19 2.25 16.71
N LEU A 423 11.42 1.32 17.65
CA LEU A 423 11.27 1.59 19.08
C LEU A 423 12.20 2.70 19.55
N ALA A 424 13.49 2.67 19.15
CA ALA A 424 14.47 3.68 19.53
C ALA A 424 14.08 5.09 19.01
N ILE A 425 13.57 5.18 17.76
CA ILE A 425 13.12 6.44 17.16
C ILE A 425 11.82 6.93 17.81
N MET A 426 10.85 6.04 18.05
CA MET A 426 9.54 6.44 18.59
C MET A 426 9.56 6.69 20.10
N TRP A 427 10.54 6.14 20.85
CA TRP A 427 10.61 6.30 22.30
C TRP A 427 10.63 7.76 22.77
N PRO A 428 11.46 8.67 22.21
CA PRO A 428 11.48 10.08 22.60
C PRO A 428 10.35 10.92 21.98
N MET A 429 9.54 10.35 21.05
CA MET A 429 8.47 11.13 20.41
C MET A 429 7.41 11.54 21.43
N SER A 430 6.85 12.70 21.21
CA SER A 430 5.67 13.15 21.96
C SER A 430 4.39 12.53 21.41
N GLU A 431 3.35 12.41 22.25
CA GLU A 431 2.02 11.95 21.82
C GLU A 431 1.41 12.99 20.85
N THR A 432 0.84 12.51 19.74
CA THR A 432 0.25 13.39 18.70
C THR A 432 -1.28 13.41 18.75
N ASN A 433 -1.88 12.47 19.47
CA ASN A 433 -3.32 12.33 19.56
C ASN A 433 -4.01 13.62 20.08
N ALA A 434 -5.14 13.96 19.47
CA ALA A 434 -6.00 15.09 19.82
C ALA A 434 -5.36 16.49 19.73
N ARG A 435 -4.12 16.64 19.23
CA ARG A 435 -3.51 17.94 18.96
C ARG A 435 -4.22 18.65 17.82
N ALA A 436 -4.34 19.98 17.92
CA ALA A 436 -4.67 20.78 16.74
C ALA A 436 -3.57 20.57 15.69
N LEU A 437 -3.96 20.32 14.44
CA LEU A 437 -3.00 20.38 13.35
C LEU A 437 -2.62 21.88 13.20
N ASP A 438 -1.35 22.19 13.33
CA ASP A 438 -0.87 23.57 13.14
C ASP A 438 -1.38 24.08 11.79
N ARG A 439 -2.20 25.12 11.85
CA ARG A 439 -2.87 25.73 10.70
C ARG A 439 -1.97 26.73 10.01
#